data_60c94dd62b290cb58345808a8ca056ef
#
_entry.id   60c94dd62b290cb58345808a8ca056ef
#
_cell.length_a   1.000
_cell.length_b   1.000
_cell.length_c   1.000
_cell.angle_alpha   90.00
_cell.angle_beta   90.00
_cell.angle_gamma   90.00
#
_symmetry.space_group_name_H-M   'P 1'
#
loop_
_entity.id
_entity.type
_entity.pdbx_description
1 polymer ?
#
loop_
_entity_poly.entity_id
_entity_poly.type
_entity_poly.pdbx_seq_one_letter_code
_entity_poly.pdbx_strand_id
1 'polypeptide(L)'
;MTLGLTTLCNAQTKKINPKGIFKEIDVARHNEAIEILNGKNKKLKQQTVDSILKNPNIYNPPVIYALSRELFSQDKKDDATYWFYVAQLRARYDANLCMDNSAKQAVSVLNNEYGPDINKYAFQDIDKLEKTVNKVVDFVRSNNENYDHRWINLHGMWAVLAGQSDEPETRELSKPKDEWEAIKKKTVDDYYNGFIEYVKSQKK
;
A
#
# COMPACT_ATOMS: atom_id res chain seq x y z
N MET A 1 46.39 -19.63 -4.38
CA MET A 1 45.62 -18.48 -4.85
C MET A 1 44.41 -19.00 -5.63
N THR A 2 43.30 -19.21 -4.95
CA THR A 2 42.06 -19.73 -5.56
C THR A 2 41.07 -18.59 -5.61
N LEU A 3 40.80 -18.07 -6.82
CA LEU A 3 39.73 -17.09 -7.06
C LEU A 3 38.40 -17.76 -6.91
N GLY A 4 37.65 -17.39 -5.88
CA GLY A 4 36.25 -17.74 -5.74
C GLY A 4 35.39 -16.90 -6.70
N LEU A 5 34.80 -17.53 -7.70
CA LEU A 5 33.72 -16.95 -8.51
C LEU A 5 32.48 -16.83 -7.64
N THR A 6 32.12 -15.63 -7.26
CA THR A 6 30.79 -15.32 -6.75
C THR A 6 29.83 -15.21 -7.92
N THR A 7 29.06 -16.24 -8.19
CA THR A 7 27.91 -16.19 -9.10
C THR A 7 26.82 -15.33 -8.46
N LEU A 8 26.70 -14.08 -8.93
CA LEU A 8 25.53 -13.24 -8.67
C LEU A 8 24.33 -13.87 -9.37
N CYS A 9 23.45 -14.50 -8.61
CA CYS A 9 22.17 -14.99 -9.09
C CYS A 9 21.28 -13.78 -9.39
N ASN A 10 21.31 -13.29 -10.62
CA ASN A 10 20.33 -12.33 -11.13
C ASN A 10 19.00 -13.07 -11.28
N ALA A 11 18.18 -13.08 -10.23
CA ALA A 11 16.77 -13.43 -10.35
C ALA A 11 16.10 -12.36 -11.21
N GLN A 12 16.04 -12.58 -12.51
CA GLN A 12 15.20 -11.80 -13.41
C GLN A 12 13.76 -12.06 -12.99
N THR A 13 13.14 -11.12 -12.28
CA THR A 13 11.70 -11.12 -12.03
C THR A 13 11.01 -10.93 -13.37
N LYS A 14 10.58 -12.03 -13.98
CA LYS A 14 9.83 -12.02 -15.24
C LYS A 14 8.52 -11.29 -14.96
N LYS A 15 8.35 -10.10 -15.52
CA LYS A 15 7.11 -9.34 -15.40
C LYS A 15 6.01 -10.14 -16.09
N ILE A 16 5.09 -10.70 -15.32
CA ILE A 16 3.95 -11.45 -15.87
C ILE A 16 2.87 -10.42 -16.22
N ASN A 17 2.44 -10.44 -17.49
CA ASN A 17 1.37 -9.57 -17.93
C ASN A 17 0.01 -10.11 -17.46
N PRO A 18 -0.86 -9.26 -16.89
CA PRO A 18 -2.20 -9.66 -16.49
C PRO A 18 -2.98 -10.25 -17.68
N LYS A 19 -3.71 -11.36 -17.45
CA LYS A 19 -4.62 -11.98 -18.42
C LYS A 19 -6.03 -12.08 -17.82
N GLY A 20 -7.03 -12.27 -18.68
CA GLY A 20 -8.41 -12.43 -18.26
C GLY A 20 -8.91 -11.27 -17.38
N ILE A 21 -9.62 -11.58 -16.32
CA ILE A 21 -10.21 -10.61 -15.38
C ILE A 21 -9.17 -9.66 -14.73
N PHE A 22 -7.90 -10.08 -14.62
CA PHE A 22 -6.84 -9.23 -14.08
C PHE A 22 -6.48 -8.06 -15.00
N LYS A 23 -6.78 -8.15 -16.31
CA LYS A 23 -6.62 -7.04 -17.26
C LYS A 23 -7.60 -5.90 -17.03
N GLU A 24 -8.74 -6.18 -16.41
CA GLU A 24 -9.78 -5.19 -16.12
C GLU A 24 -9.39 -4.30 -14.94
N ILE A 25 -8.36 -4.67 -14.18
CA ILE A 25 -7.87 -3.90 -13.05
C ILE A 25 -7.01 -2.75 -13.57
N ASP A 26 -7.62 -1.55 -13.70
CA ASP A 26 -6.90 -0.38 -14.19
C ASP A 26 -6.03 0.24 -13.09
N VAL A 27 -4.73 0.03 -13.22
CA VAL A 27 -3.71 0.63 -12.37
C VAL A 27 -2.76 1.55 -13.14
N ALA A 28 -3.03 1.85 -14.42
CA ALA A 28 -2.12 2.60 -15.28
C ALA A 28 -1.77 3.97 -14.71
N ARG A 29 -2.78 4.77 -14.31
CA ARG A 29 -2.59 6.07 -13.67
C ARG A 29 -1.85 5.97 -12.33
N HIS A 30 -2.09 4.92 -11.57
CA HIS A 30 -1.43 4.69 -10.29
C HIS A 30 0.05 4.36 -10.49
N ASN A 31 0.38 3.51 -11.45
CA ASN A 31 1.76 3.17 -11.78
C ASN A 31 2.53 4.39 -12.29
N GLU A 32 1.92 5.21 -13.15
CA GLU A 32 2.50 6.48 -13.61
C GLU A 32 2.81 7.42 -12.44
N ALA A 33 1.88 7.59 -11.51
CA ALA A 33 2.10 8.42 -10.33
C ALA A 33 3.28 7.89 -9.46
N ILE A 34 3.38 6.58 -9.28
CA ILE A 34 4.50 5.95 -8.56
C ILE A 34 5.83 6.20 -9.29
N GLU A 35 5.86 6.01 -10.61
CA GLU A 35 7.05 6.25 -11.44
C GLU A 35 7.52 7.71 -11.33
N ILE A 36 6.58 8.66 -11.38
CA ILE A 36 6.89 10.10 -11.21
C ILE A 36 7.47 10.36 -9.82
N LEU A 37 6.82 9.87 -8.75
CA LEU A 37 7.26 10.06 -7.37
C LEU A 37 8.64 9.43 -7.10
N ASN A 38 8.99 8.36 -7.80
CA ASN A 38 10.30 7.70 -7.73
C ASN A 38 11.33 8.31 -8.69
N GLY A 39 10.90 9.16 -9.61
CA GLY A 39 11.73 9.79 -10.62
C GLY A 39 12.62 10.92 -10.09
N LYS A 40 13.34 11.59 -11.00
CA LYS A 40 14.28 12.67 -10.67
C LYS A 40 13.73 14.08 -10.94
N ASN A 41 12.61 14.20 -11.63
CA ASN A 41 12.02 15.48 -12.01
C ASN A 41 11.27 16.13 -10.83
N LYS A 42 11.94 17.03 -10.11
CA LYS A 42 11.40 17.69 -8.93
C LYS A 42 10.08 18.43 -9.18
N LYS A 43 9.94 19.10 -10.35
CA LYS A 43 8.72 19.84 -10.69
C LYS A 43 7.54 18.89 -10.86
N LEU A 44 7.75 17.80 -11.59
CA LEU A 44 6.69 16.82 -11.85
C LEU A 44 6.31 16.08 -10.56
N LYS A 45 7.28 15.73 -9.72
CA LYS A 45 7.03 15.18 -8.38
C LYS A 45 6.13 16.10 -7.56
N GLN A 46 6.45 17.40 -7.47
CA GLN A 46 5.66 18.32 -6.67
C GLN A 46 4.23 18.44 -7.21
N GLN A 47 4.05 18.54 -8.53
CA GLN A 47 2.72 18.56 -9.15
C GLN A 47 1.92 17.28 -8.83
N THR A 48 2.58 16.12 -8.82
CA THR A 48 1.95 14.84 -8.47
C THR A 48 1.59 14.79 -6.98
N VAL A 49 2.48 15.24 -6.09
CA VAL A 49 2.20 15.39 -4.65
C VAL A 49 0.95 16.26 -4.44
N ASP A 50 0.90 17.45 -5.06
CA ASP A 50 -0.22 18.37 -4.92
C ASP A 50 -1.53 17.76 -5.44
N SER A 51 -1.47 17.03 -6.55
CA SER A 51 -2.63 16.31 -7.12
C SER A 51 -3.15 15.24 -6.18
N ILE A 52 -2.25 14.44 -5.60
CA ILE A 52 -2.63 13.36 -4.67
C ILE A 52 -3.24 13.97 -3.39
N LEU A 53 -2.59 14.98 -2.81
CA LEU A 53 -3.09 15.64 -1.60
C LEU A 53 -4.46 16.30 -1.80
N LYS A 54 -4.73 16.80 -3.00
CA LYS A 54 -6.04 17.39 -3.34
C LYS A 54 -7.15 16.34 -3.42
N ASN A 55 -6.86 15.14 -3.91
CA ASN A 55 -7.84 14.07 -4.13
C ASN A 55 -7.30 12.69 -3.70
N PRO A 56 -6.98 12.47 -2.42
CA PRO A 56 -6.27 11.26 -1.98
C PRO A 56 -7.11 9.98 -2.11
N ASN A 57 -8.43 10.13 -2.22
CA ASN A 57 -9.35 8.99 -2.25
C ASN A 57 -9.41 8.27 -3.61
N ILE A 58 -8.89 8.90 -4.67
CA ILE A 58 -8.85 8.28 -6.00
C ILE A 58 -7.54 7.54 -6.28
N TYR A 59 -6.61 7.53 -5.32
CA TYR A 59 -5.33 6.84 -5.44
C TYR A 59 -5.27 5.62 -4.54
N ASN A 60 -4.80 4.50 -5.09
CA ASN A 60 -4.64 3.26 -4.35
C ASN A 60 -3.49 3.34 -3.33
N PRO A 61 -3.45 2.44 -2.33
CA PRO A 61 -2.43 2.44 -1.29
C PRO A 61 -0.98 2.51 -1.76
N PRO A 62 -0.52 1.79 -2.81
CA PRO A 62 0.84 1.93 -3.31
C PRO A 62 1.26 3.35 -3.67
N VAL A 63 0.34 4.15 -4.27
CA VAL A 63 0.60 5.57 -4.57
C VAL A 63 0.75 6.37 -3.28
N ILE A 64 -0.10 6.12 -2.29
CA ILE A 64 -0.06 6.84 -1.01
C ILE A 64 1.22 6.49 -0.21
N TYR A 65 1.70 5.24 -0.31
CA TYR A 65 3.02 4.87 0.22
C TYR A 65 4.15 5.65 -0.48
N ALA A 66 4.13 5.73 -1.81
CA ALA A 66 5.12 6.50 -2.56
C ALA A 66 5.06 8.00 -2.23
N LEU A 67 3.85 8.57 -2.04
CA LEU A 67 3.64 9.93 -1.54
C LEU A 67 4.31 10.12 -0.18
N SER A 68 4.11 9.20 0.76
CA SER A 68 4.69 9.31 2.11
C SER A 68 6.22 9.38 2.07
N ARG A 69 6.87 8.56 1.23
CA ARG A 69 8.32 8.59 1.02
C ARG A 69 8.78 9.92 0.42
N GLU A 70 8.07 10.45 -0.57
CA GLU A 70 8.40 11.74 -1.17
C GLU A 70 8.26 12.89 -0.16
N LEU A 71 7.17 12.92 0.63
CA LEU A 71 7.00 13.90 1.70
C LEU A 71 8.12 13.81 2.75
N PHE A 72 8.53 12.58 3.11
CA PHE A 72 9.64 12.38 4.04
C PHE A 72 10.95 12.93 3.48
N SER A 73 11.21 12.74 2.19
CA SER A 73 12.38 13.26 1.50
C SER A 73 12.39 14.80 1.42
N GLN A 74 11.22 15.44 1.50
CA GLN A 74 11.02 16.89 1.56
C GLN A 74 11.09 17.45 2.99
N ASP A 75 11.48 16.64 3.98
CA ASP A 75 11.50 16.96 5.43
C ASP A 75 10.11 17.24 6.03
N LYS A 76 9.02 16.89 5.32
CA LYS A 76 7.63 16.95 5.80
C LYS A 76 7.29 15.66 6.56
N LYS A 77 8.03 15.39 7.63
CA LYS A 77 8.04 14.07 8.29
C LYS A 77 6.71 13.73 8.96
N ASP A 78 6.00 14.70 9.50
CA ASP A 78 4.70 14.49 10.14
C ASP A 78 3.64 14.11 9.11
N ASP A 79 3.60 14.83 7.98
CA ASP A 79 2.70 14.52 6.88
C ASP A 79 3.03 13.14 6.28
N ALA A 80 4.33 12.85 6.13
CA ALA A 80 4.80 11.55 5.67
C ALA A 80 4.32 10.42 6.58
N THR A 81 4.43 10.60 7.89
CA THR A 81 3.95 9.64 8.89
C THR A 81 2.45 9.44 8.78
N TYR A 82 1.68 10.52 8.69
CA TYR A 82 0.23 10.45 8.53
C TYR A 82 -0.16 9.66 7.27
N TRP A 83 0.39 10.01 6.11
CA TRP A 83 0.04 9.35 4.85
C TRP A 83 0.55 7.92 4.77
N PHE A 84 1.67 7.60 5.39
CA PHE A 84 2.15 6.21 5.51
C PHE A 84 1.13 5.32 6.24
N TYR A 85 0.61 5.79 7.38
CA TYR A 85 -0.38 5.01 8.13
C TYR A 85 -1.76 4.99 7.47
N VAL A 86 -2.13 6.03 6.72
CA VAL A 86 -3.33 5.99 5.85
C VAL A 86 -3.17 4.90 4.79
N ALA A 87 -2.01 4.85 4.10
CA ALA A 87 -1.73 3.83 3.11
C ALA A 87 -1.77 2.42 3.71
N GLN A 88 -1.16 2.25 4.88
CA GLN A 88 -1.11 0.98 5.59
C GLN A 88 -2.51 0.47 5.97
N LEU A 89 -3.36 1.34 6.52
CA LEU A 89 -4.72 0.96 6.92
C LEU A 89 -5.59 0.62 5.70
N ARG A 90 -5.53 1.43 4.63
CA ARG A 90 -6.25 1.15 3.38
C ARG A 90 -5.77 -0.13 2.71
N ALA A 91 -4.45 -0.39 2.68
CA ALA A 91 -3.91 -1.62 2.12
C ALA A 91 -4.38 -2.87 2.90
N ARG A 92 -4.51 -2.76 4.23
CA ARG A 92 -5.09 -3.84 5.07
C ARG A 92 -6.58 -4.06 4.75
N TYR A 93 -7.33 -2.99 4.53
CA TYR A 93 -8.71 -3.11 4.11
C TYR A 93 -8.83 -3.84 2.76
N ASP A 94 -8.05 -3.43 1.76
CA ASP A 94 -8.03 -4.09 0.45
C ASP A 94 -7.60 -5.56 0.55
N ALA A 95 -6.64 -5.87 1.43
CA ALA A 95 -6.23 -7.25 1.70
C ALA A 95 -7.34 -8.08 2.34
N ASN A 96 -8.19 -7.49 3.17
CA ASN A 96 -9.33 -8.18 3.79
C ASN A 96 -10.50 -8.37 2.80
N LEU A 97 -10.61 -7.52 1.77
CA LEU A 97 -11.52 -7.71 0.65
C LEU A 97 -11.06 -8.80 -0.32
N CYS A 98 -9.75 -9.01 -0.43
CA CYS A 98 -9.14 -9.90 -1.42
C CYS A 98 -9.41 -11.38 -1.12
N MET A 99 -9.82 -12.15 -2.16
CA MET A 99 -10.04 -13.59 -2.07
C MET A 99 -8.74 -14.39 -2.19
N ASP A 100 -7.74 -13.88 -2.90
CA ASP A 100 -6.42 -14.51 -2.99
C ASP A 100 -5.60 -14.22 -1.72
N ASN A 101 -5.50 -15.21 -0.83
CA ASN A 101 -4.74 -15.07 0.41
C ASN A 101 -3.25 -14.78 0.17
N SER A 102 -2.68 -15.22 -0.95
CA SER A 102 -1.28 -14.96 -1.28
C SER A 102 -1.01 -13.49 -1.60
N ALA A 103 -2.00 -12.77 -2.14
CA ALA A 103 -1.92 -11.35 -2.45
C ALA A 103 -1.79 -10.46 -1.20
N LYS A 104 -2.25 -10.93 -0.05
CA LYS A 104 -2.19 -10.18 1.22
C LYS A 104 -0.77 -9.86 1.68
N GLN A 105 0.23 -10.62 1.19
CA GLN A 105 1.64 -10.35 1.43
C GLN A 105 2.10 -8.98 0.88
N ALA A 106 1.40 -8.43 -0.12
CA ALA A 106 1.70 -7.10 -0.65
C ALA A 106 1.73 -6.01 0.44
N VAL A 107 0.87 -6.13 1.47
CA VAL A 107 0.85 -5.20 2.61
C VAL A 107 2.19 -5.23 3.36
N SER A 108 2.73 -6.41 3.64
CA SER A 108 4.02 -6.55 4.33
C SER A 108 5.18 -6.05 3.46
N VAL A 109 5.14 -6.32 2.16
CA VAL A 109 6.15 -5.85 1.20
C VAL A 109 6.19 -4.31 1.19
N LEU A 110 5.03 -3.66 1.05
CA LEU A 110 4.93 -2.20 1.05
C LEU A 110 5.37 -1.60 2.39
N ASN A 111 4.99 -2.20 3.52
CA ASN A 111 5.42 -1.73 4.84
C ASN A 111 6.95 -1.81 4.99
N ASN A 112 7.57 -2.89 4.51
CA ASN A 112 9.01 -3.07 4.59
C ASN A 112 9.77 -2.13 3.64
N GLU A 113 9.18 -1.81 2.49
CA GLU A 113 9.80 -0.91 1.50
C GLU A 113 9.75 0.57 1.94
N TYR A 114 8.61 1.00 2.49
CA TYR A 114 8.35 2.43 2.75
C TYR A 114 8.45 2.81 4.23
N GLY A 115 8.37 1.82 5.15
CA GLY A 115 8.20 2.06 6.57
C GLY A 115 9.45 2.35 7.40
N PRO A 116 10.66 1.82 7.09
CA PRO A 116 11.77 1.85 8.05
C PRO A 116 12.12 3.23 8.60
N ASP A 117 12.35 4.22 7.73
CA ASP A 117 12.72 5.57 8.14
C ASP A 117 11.54 6.33 8.78
N ILE A 118 10.34 6.15 8.25
CA ILE A 118 9.12 6.79 8.76
C ILE A 118 8.80 6.27 10.16
N ASN A 119 8.84 4.95 10.37
CA ASN A 119 8.62 4.37 11.68
C ASN A 119 9.70 4.79 12.68
N LYS A 120 10.97 4.79 12.26
CA LYS A 120 12.08 5.28 13.11
C LYS A 120 11.84 6.72 13.60
N TYR A 121 11.29 7.58 12.74
CA TYR A 121 10.91 8.94 13.12
C TYR A 121 9.66 8.94 14.02
N ALA A 122 8.62 8.25 13.62
CA ALA A 122 7.31 8.26 14.31
C ALA A 122 7.41 7.77 15.77
N PHE A 123 8.23 6.75 16.03
CA PHE A 123 8.42 6.18 17.37
C PHE A 123 9.35 7.00 18.28
N GLN A 124 9.88 8.14 17.83
CA GLN A 124 10.60 9.08 18.70
C GLN A 124 9.68 9.87 19.63
N ASP A 125 8.39 10.03 19.24
CA ASP A 125 7.38 10.73 20.03
C ASP A 125 6.07 9.91 20.02
N ILE A 126 5.91 9.09 21.03
CA ILE A 126 4.78 8.15 21.16
C ILE A 126 3.45 8.87 21.31
N ASP A 127 3.39 10.00 22.00
CA ASP A 127 2.15 10.76 22.19
C ASP A 127 1.70 11.43 20.88
N LYS A 128 2.64 11.90 20.09
CA LYS A 128 2.39 12.44 18.75
C LYS A 128 1.94 11.33 17.80
N LEU A 129 2.57 10.17 17.86
CA LEU A 129 2.21 9.01 17.06
C LEU A 129 0.79 8.55 17.35
N GLU A 130 0.39 8.45 18.64
CA GLU A 130 -0.97 8.11 19.04
C GLU A 130 -1.99 9.10 18.45
N LYS A 131 -1.72 10.41 18.54
CA LYS A 131 -2.56 11.46 17.94
C LYS A 131 -2.65 11.33 16.41
N THR A 132 -1.55 10.97 15.77
CA THR A 132 -1.50 10.77 14.31
C THR A 132 -2.36 9.58 13.90
N VAL A 133 -2.26 8.46 14.62
CA VAL A 133 -3.07 7.26 14.34
C VAL A 133 -4.56 7.51 14.54
N ASN A 134 -4.95 8.28 15.56
CA ASN A 134 -6.35 8.70 15.72
C ASN A 134 -6.86 9.45 14.48
N LYS A 135 -6.09 10.43 13.97
CA LYS A 135 -6.44 11.17 12.74
C LYS A 135 -6.52 10.26 11.51
N VAL A 136 -5.61 9.29 11.38
CA VAL A 136 -5.62 8.29 10.30
C VAL A 136 -6.89 7.47 10.32
N VAL A 137 -7.25 6.95 11.48
CA VAL A 137 -8.46 6.15 11.69
C VAL A 137 -9.72 6.96 11.36
N ASP A 138 -9.80 8.20 11.85
CA ASP A 138 -10.92 9.10 11.57
C ASP A 138 -11.03 9.41 10.08
N PHE A 139 -9.90 9.66 9.41
CA PHE A 139 -9.87 9.90 7.97
C PHE A 139 -10.38 8.70 7.17
N VAL A 140 -9.89 7.48 7.48
CA VAL A 140 -10.29 6.27 6.73
C VAL A 140 -11.74 5.91 7.01
N ARG A 141 -12.25 6.13 8.23
CA ARG A 141 -13.69 5.93 8.56
C ARG A 141 -14.61 6.89 7.80
N SER A 142 -14.19 8.15 7.67
CA SER A 142 -15.04 9.24 7.15
C SER A 142 -14.96 9.41 5.64
N ASN A 143 -14.06 8.70 4.96
CA ASN A 143 -13.84 8.86 3.54
C ASN A 143 -14.02 7.53 2.80
N ASN A 144 -14.71 7.58 1.67
CA ASN A 144 -14.82 6.46 0.76
C ASN A 144 -13.65 6.45 -0.22
N GLU A 145 -13.10 5.29 -0.43
CA GLU A 145 -12.10 5.03 -1.43
C GLU A 145 -12.75 4.95 -2.82
N ASN A 146 -12.18 5.69 -3.80
CA ASN A 146 -12.69 5.77 -5.17
C ASN A 146 -11.66 5.23 -6.19
N TYR A 147 -10.98 4.15 -5.81
CA TYR A 147 -10.08 3.39 -6.68
C TYR A 147 -10.52 1.92 -6.73
N ASP A 148 -9.97 1.16 -7.67
CA ASP A 148 -10.24 -0.28 -7.76
C ASP A 148 -9.48 -1.04 -6.67
N HIS A 149 -10.20 -1.55 -5.66
CA HIS A 149 -9.63 -2.32 -4.55
C HIS A 149 -8.96 -3.63 -5.00
N ARG A 150 -9.27 -4.09 -6.22
CA ARG A 150 -8.68 -5.31 -6.77
C ARG A 150 -7.21 -5.17 -7.16
N TRP A 151 -6.61 -3.96 -7.08
CA TRP A 151 -5.19 -3.74 -7.37
C TRP A 151 -4.29 -4.76 -6.65
N ILE A 152 -4.66 -5.16 -5.43
CA ILE A 152 -3.88 -6.07 -4.60
C ILE A 152 -3.81 -7.48 -5.21
N ASN A 153 -4.84 -7.91 -5.94
CA ASN A 153 -4.86 -9.21 -6.61
C ASN A 153 -3.75 -9.37 -7.66
N LEU A 154 -3.24 -8.25 -8.21
CA LEU A 154 -2.11 -8.27 -9.15
C LEU A 154 -0.79 -8.73 -8.49
N HIS A 155 -0.75 -8.79 -7.16
CA HIS A 155 0.41 -9.25 -6.38
C HIS A 155 0.25 -10.71 -5.90
N GLY A 156 -0.85 -11.38 -6.24
CA GLY A 156 -1.17 -12.74 -5.79
C GLY A 156 -0.78 -13.82 -6.78
N MET A 157 -0.74 -15.05 -6.27
CA MET A 157 -0.46 -16.24 -7.10
C MET A 157 -1.54 -16.48 -8.16
N TRP A 158 -2.77 -16.06 -7.93
CA TRP A 158 -3.83 -16.21 -8.94
C TRP A 158 -3.54 -15.40 -10.19
N ALA A 159 -3.02 -14.18 -10.06
CA ALA A 159 -2.57 -13.38 -11.21
C ALA A 159 -1.40 -14.02 -11.95
N VAL A 160 -0.46 -14.61 -11.21
CA VAL A 160 0.69 -15.34 -11.80
C VAL A 160 0.20 -16.54 -12.61
N LEU A 161 -0.67 -17.37 -12.04
CA LEU A 161 -1.22 -18.55 -12.69
C LEU A 161 -2.08 -18.17 -13.91
N ALA A 162 -2.94 -17.16 -13.80
CA ALA A 162 -3.72 -16.65 -14.92
C ALA A 162 -2.82 -16.12 -16.06
N GLY A 163 -1.69 -15.48 -15.73
CA GLY A 163 -0.71 -15.03 -16.73
C GLY A 163 -0.02 -16.17 -17.50
N GLN A 164 0.04 -17.36 -16.90
CA GLN A 164 0.66 -18.55 -17.49
C GLN A 164 -0.35 -19.51 -18.16
N SER A 165 -1.64 -19.38 -17.85
CA SER A 165 -2.72 -20.21 -18.39
C SER A 165 -3.34 -19.58 -19.63
N ASP A 166 -3.85 -20.41 -20.53
CA ASP A 166 -4.71 -19.98 -21.64
C ASP A 166 -6.21 -20.14 -21.28
N GLU A 167 -6.52 -20.76 -20.14
CA GLU A 167 -7.88 -20.88 -19.64
C GLU A 167 -8.34 -19.55 -18.99
N PRO A 168 -9.62 -19.16 -19.19
CA PRO A 168 -10.16 -17.95 -18.58
C PRO A 168 -10.24 -18.10 -17.05
N GLU A 169 -9.81 -17.06 -16.33
CA GLU A 169 -10.01 -16.99 -14.89
C GLU A 169 -11.47 -16.63 -14.57
N THR A 170 -12.13 -17.46 -13.78
CA THR A 170 -13.54 -17.31 -13.41
C THR A 170 -13.77 -17.06 -11.92
N ARG A 171 -12.71 -17.02 -11.11
CA ARG A 171 -12.81 -16.81 -9.67
C ARG A 171 -13.16 -15.38 -9.34
N GLU A 172 -14.00 -15.19 -8.33
CA GLU A 172 -14.23 -13.88 -7.75
C GLU A 172 -12.95 -13.37 -7.07
N LEU A 173 -12.52 -12.15 -7.41
CA LEU A 173 -11.28 -11.55 -6.89
C LEU A 173 -11.47 -10.87 -5.53
N SER A 174 -12.70 -10.52 -5.19
CA SER A 174 -13.04 -9.79 -3.97
C SER A 174 -14.26 -10.39 -3.28
N LYS A 175 -14.37 -10.13 -1.99
CA LYS A 175 -15.58 -10.40 -1.21
C LYS A 175 -16.81 -9.72 -1.83
N PRO A 176 -18.03 -10.24 -1.62
CA PRO A 176 -19.26 -9.58 -2.04
C PRO A 176 -19.35 -8.14 -1.55
N LYS A 177 -19.88 -7.23 -2.38
CA LYS A 177 -19.90 -5.79 -2.10
C LYS A 177 -20.75 -5.42 -0.88
N ASP A 178 -21.76 -6.18 -0.57
CA ASP A 178 -22.61 -6.01 0.62
C ASP A 178 -21.89 -6.31 1.92
N GLU A 179 -20.76 -7.03 1.88
CA GLU A 179 -19.90 -7.28 3.04
C GLU A 179 -18.87 -6.14 3.28
N TRP A 180 -18.61 -5.28 2.30
CA TRP A 180 -17.47 -4.37 2.31
C TRP A 180 -17.49 -3.37 3.47
N GLU A 181 -18.67 -2.82 3.79
CA GLU A 181 -18.83 -1.88 4.91
C GLU A 181 -18.48 -2.54 6.25
N ALA A 182 -18.98 -3.75 6.48
CA ALA A 182 -18.68 -4.50 7.71
C ALA A 182 -17.18 -4.87 7.78
N ILE A 183 -16.57 -5.26 6.66
CA ILE A 183 -15.13 -5.56 6.57
C ILE A 183 -14.32 -4.30 6.83
N LYS A 184 -14.70 -3.14 6.25
CA LYS A 184 -14.03 -1.85 6.50
C LYS A 184 -14.05 -1.51 7.98
N LYS A 185 -15.26 -1.52 8.57
CA LYS A 185 -15.43 -1.23 9.99
C LYS A 185 -14.55 -2.13 10.86
N LYS A 186 -14.62 -3.45 10.63
CA LYS A 186 -13.82 -4.41 11.40
C LYS A 186 -12.32 -4.17 11.21
N THR A 187 -11.87 -3.93 9.98
CA THR A 187 -10.45 -3.68 9.69
C THR A 187 -9.94 -2.44 10.43
N VAL A 188 -10.71 -1.37 10.42
CA VAL A 188 -10.33 -0.11 11.08
C VAL A 188 -10.31 -0.29 12.58
N ASP A 189 -11.29 -0.99 13.16
CA ASP A 189 -11.37 -1.24 14.61
C ASP A 189 -10.21 -2.16 15.07
N ASP A 190 -9.95 -3.25 14.37
CA ASP A 190 -8.85 -4.17 14.67
C ASP A 190 -7.48 -3.46 14.56
N TYR A 191 -7.31 -2.63 13.52
CA TYR A 191 -6.09 -1.85 13.33
C TYR A 191 -5.86 -0.87 14.47
N TYR A 192 -6.91 -0.11 14.83
CA TYR A 192 -6.83 0.87 15.90
C TYR A 192 -6.46 0.20 17.22
N ASN A 193 -7.19 -0.83 17.61
CA ASN A 193 -6.98 -1.52 18.88
C ASN A 193 -5.57 -2.12 18.96
N GLY A 194 -5.16 -2.87 17.93
CA GLY A 194 -3.84 -3.49 17.92
C GLY A 194 -2.70 -2.47 17.86
N PHE A 195 -2.88 -1.36 17.13
CA PHE A 195 -1.86 -0.31 17.07
C PHE A 195 -1.73 0.45 18.38
N ILE A 196 -2.84 0.83 18.98
CA ILE A 196 -2.84 1.56 20.27
C ILE A 196 -2.28 0.70 21.40
N GLU A 197 -2.60 -0.59 21.44
CA GLU A 197 -2.00 -1.53 22.41
C GLU A 197 -0.47 -1.59 22.22
N TYR A 198 -0.01 -1.72 20.98
CA TYR A 198 1.42 -1.72 20.67
C TYR A 198 2.10 -0.41 21.06
N VAL A 199 1.53 0.73 20.71
CA VAL A 199 2.07 2.06 21.03
C VAL A 199 2.14 2.26 22.55
N LYS A 200 1.09 1.89 23.28
CA LYS A 200 1.09 1.96 24.76
C LYS A 200 2.15 1.08 25.39
N SER A 201 2.43 -0.08 24.82
CA SER A 201 3.50 -0.96 25.30
C SER A 201 4.91 -0.36 25.14
N GLN A 202 5.07 0.62 24.26
CA GLN A 202 6.33 1.34 24.04
C GLN A 202 6.50 2.56 24.97
N LYS A 203 5.45 2.98 25.71
CA LYS A 203 5.54 4.01 26.77
C LYS A 203 6.22 3.35 27.98
N LYS A 204 7.53 3.59 28.14
CA LYS A 204 8.31 3.20 29.31
C LYS A 204 8.41 4.36 30.30
#